data_bc03ac9d188dc7dc2d7dd0dc63840d8a
#
_entry.id   bc03ac9d188dc7dc2d7dd0dc63840d8a
#
_cell.length_a   1.000
_cell.length_b   1.000
_cell.length_c   1.000
_cell.angle_alpha   90.00
_cell.angle_beta   90.00
_cell.angle_gamma   90.00
#
_symmetry.space_group_name_H-M   'P 1'
#
loop_
_entity.id
_entity.type
_entity.pdbx_description
1 polymer ?
#
loop_
_entity_poly.entity_id
_entity_poly.type
_entity_poly.pdbx_seq_one_letter_code
_entity_poly.pdbx_strand_id
1 'polypeptide(L)'
;MPVYGPRGSPASGITHPLDDGDSIDVLGFAADVLAVPGHTLDHIAYFFAAPGAAAPLLFCGDTLFAGGCGRIFEGDARMMHASLARLAALPATTSVYCAHEYTLSNLRFARAVEPQNAQLLRRQQDAEALRERGEPTVPSTIALELATNPFLRCGQATVRAVATQRAGMELAGESEVFGLMRSWKDDYR
;
A
#
# COMPACT_ATOMS: atom_id res chain seq x y z
N MET A 1 8.64 12.13 26.06
CA MET A 1 8.62 12.27 24.60
C MET A 1 7.20 11.96 24.13
N PRO A 2 6.56 12.73 23.23
CA PRO A 2 5.23 12.42 22.72
C PRO A 2 5.27 11.11 21.92
N VAL A 3 4.23 10.30 22.10
CA VAL A 3 3.99 9.07 21.32
C VAL A 3 2.62 9.22 20.68
N TYR A 4 2.61 9.39 19.39
CA TYR A 4 1.41 9.53 18.58
C TYR A 4 0.91 8.15 18.13
N GLY A 5 -0.40 7.97 18.07
CA GLY A 5 -1.02 6.73 17.61
C GLY A 5 -2.53 6.86 17.49
N PRO A 6 -3.20 5.88 16.87
CA PRO A 6 -4.63 5.96 16.64
C PRO A 6 -5.41 5.94 17.96
N ARG A 7 -6.50 6.73 18.01
CA ARG A 7 -7.41 6.73 19.16
C ARG A 7 -8.08 5.38 19.32
N GLY A 8 -8.12 4.90 20.57
CA GLY A 8 -8.73 3.61 20.90
C GLY A 8 -7.88 2.38 20.55
N SER A 9 -6.66 2.59 20.08
CA SER A 9 -5.71 1.49 19.86
C SER A 9 -5.44 0.71 21.13
N PRO A 10 -5.34 -0.63 21.07
CA PRO A 10 -4.91 -1.45 22.20
C PRO A 10 -3.41 -1.30 22.50
N ALA A 11 -2.65 -0.62 21.66
CA ALA A 11 -1.22 -0.40 21.88
C ALA A 11 -0.98 0.46 23.11
N SER A 12 -0.14 -0.03 24.04
CA SER A 12 0.23 0.72 25.24
C SER A 12 1.23 1.84 24.92
N GLY A 13 1.16 2.93 25.69
CA GLY A 13 2.16 4.01 25.61
C GLY A 13 1.80 5.15 24.67
N ILE A 14 0.67 5.13 23.97
CA ILE A 14 0.18 6.27 23.21
C ILE A 14 -0.17 7.39 24.19
N THR A 15 0.51 8.54 24.03
CA THR A 15 0.27 9.75 24.85
C THR A 15 -0.53 10.81 24.12
N HIS A 16 -0.57 10.74 22.80
CA HIS A 16 -1.27 11.66 21.89
C HIS A 16 -2.11 10.85 20.91
N PRO A 17 -3.36 10.50 21.28
CA PRO A 17 -4.25 9.77 20.40
C PRO A 17 -4.73 10.65 19.25
N LEU A 18 -4.72 10.09 18.04
CA LEU A 18 -5.06 10.76 16.78
C LEU A 18 -6.29 10.14 16.13
N ASP A 19 -7.06 10.99 15.47
CA ASP A 19 -8.21 10.62 14.65
C ASP A 19 -7.94 10.91 13.16
N ASP A 20 -8.79 10.40 12.28
CA ASP A 20 -8.76 10.72 10.85
C ASP A 20 -8.96 12.23 10.63
N GLY A 21 -8.09 12.83 9.81
CA GLY A 21 -8.13 14.26 9.51
C GLY A 21 -7.39 15.14 10.53
N ASP A 22 -6.84 14.58 11.61
CA ASP A 22 -5.94 15.32 12.48
C ASP A 22 -4.67 15.73 11.72
N SER A 23 -3.99 16.75 12.22
CA SER A 23 -2.67 17.16 11.74
C SER A 23 -1.72 17.31 12.91
N ILE A 24 -0.49 16.84 12.72
CA ILE A 24 0.59 16.94 13.74
C ILE A 24 1.80 17.64 13.13
N ASP A 25 2.57 18.31 14.00
CA ASP A 25 3.89 18.83 13.61
C ASP A 25 4.97 17.79 13.90
N VAL A 26 5.77 17.47 12.91
CA VAL A 26 6.94 16.60 13.02
C VAL A 26 8.15 17.35 12.48
N LEU A 27 9.02 17.79 13.37
CA LEU A 27 10.25 18.52 13.04
C LEU A 27 10.00 19.80 12.21
N GLY A 28 8.88 20.50 12.47
CA GLY A 28 8.48 21.71 11.75
C GLY A 28 7.74 21.46 10.43
N PHE A 29 7.35 20.21 10.14
CA PHE A 29 6.55 19.86 8.98
C PHE A 29 5.18 19.31 9.43
N ALA A 30 4.11 19.85 8.81
CA ALA A 30 2.76 19.36 9.05
C ALA A 30 2.56 17.99 8.40
N ALA A 31 2.02 17.04 9.16
CA ALA A 31 1.61 15.71 8.69
C ALA A 31 0.12 15.51 8.93
N ASP A 32 -0.62 15.24 7.87
CA ASP A 32 -2.02 14.87 7.94
C ASP A 32 -2.16 13.40 8.32
N VAL A 33 -3.09 13.10 9.20
CA VAL A 33 -3.41 11.75 9.66
C VAL A 33 -4.53 11.18 8.79
N LEU A 34 -4.28 10.02 8.21
CA LEU A 34 -5.23 9.31 7.36
C LEU A 34 -5.59 7.97 8.02
N ALA A 35 -6.85 7.75 8.38
CA ALA A 35 -7.30 6.41 8.78
C ALA A 35 -7.28 5.49 7.54
N VAL A 36 -6.61 4.34 7.68
CA VAL A 36 -6.43 3.34 6.62
C VAL A 36 -6.68 1.93 7.16
N PRO A 37 -7.89 1.67 7.68
CA PRO A 37 -8.22 0.39 8.28
C PRO A 37 -8.19 -0.75 7.27
N GLY A 38 -7.91 -1.97 7.77
CA GLY A 38 -7.85 -3.19 6.96
C GLY A 38 -6.84 -4.19 7.45
N HIS A 39 -5.57 -3.79 7.60
CA HIS A 39 -4.56 -4.60 8.27
C HIS A 39 -4.91 -4.78 9.75
N THR A 40 -5.08 -3.66 10.46
CA THR A 40 -5.81 -3.55 11.73
C THR A 40 -6.98 -2.57 11.54
N LEU A 41 -7.94 -2.56 12.46
CA LEU A 41 -9.10 -1.65 12.37
C LEU A 41 -8.73 -0.20 12.69
N ASP A 42 -7.69 0.00 13.47
CA ASP A 42 -7.21 1.30 13.95
C ASP A 42 -6.06 1.87 13.12
N HIS A 43 -5.66 1.22 12.01
CA HIS A 43 -4.45 1.62 11.28
C HIS A 43 -4.54 3.04 10.70
N ILE A 44 -3.47 3.82 10.90
CA ILE A 44 -3.33 5.18 10.38
C ILE A 44 -2.06 5.32 9.52
N ALA A 45 -2.09 6.28 8.63
CA ALA A 45 -0.94 6.73 7.83
C ALA A 45 -0.69 8.21 8.06
N TYR A 46 0.53 8.67 7.81
CA TYR A 46 0.93 10.07 7.89
C TYR A 46 1.31 10.58 6.51
N PHE A 47 0.68 11.67 6.10
CA PHE A 47 0.93 12.30 4.81
C PHE A 47 1.47 13.71 4.97
N PHE A 48 2.64 13.98 4.42
CA PHE A 48 3.28 15.28 4.35
C PHE A 48 3.11 15.82 2.93
N ALA A 49 2.21 16.81 2.75
CA ALA A 49 1.88 17.35 1.42
C ALA A 49 3.04 18.11 0.77
N ALA A 50 3.83 18.83 1.56
CA ALA A 50 4.95 19.64 1.06
C ALA A 50 6.01 19.84 2.14
N PRO A 51 6.87 18.83 2.43
CA PRO A 51 7.97 19.00 3.38
C PRO A 51 9.07 19.89 2.76
N GLY A 52 8.89 21.21 2.83
CA GLY A 52 9.78 22.16 2.18
C GLY A 52 9.66 22.14 0.64
N ALA A 53 10.80 22.04 -0.05
CA ALA A 53 10.85 21.96 -1.52
C ALA A 53 10.84 20.49 -2.03
N ALA A 54 10.70 19.50 -1.15
CA ALA A 54 10.72 18.09 -1.51
C ALA A 54 9.35 17.61 -2.05
N ALA A 55 9.34 16.45 -2.69
CA ALA A 55 8.10 15.76 -3.06
C ALA A 55 7.31 15.38 -1.80
N PRO A 56 5.99 15.22 -1.89
CA PRO A 56 5.17 14.74 -0.79
C PRO A 56 5.66 13.38 -0.26
N LEU A 57 5.48 13.13 1.04
CA LEU A 57 5.88 11.90 1.69
C LEU A 57 4.66 11.21 2.31
N LEU A 58 4.61 9.89 2.20
CA LEU A 58 3.59 9.04 2.82
C LEU A 58 4.27 7.95 3.66
N PHE A 59 3.93 7.89 4.94
CA PHE A 59 4.30 6.80 5.82
C PHE A 59 3.04 5.98 6.12
N CYS A 60 2.90 4.82 5.47
CA CYS A 60 1.64 4.08 5.42
C CYS A 60 1.64 2.76 6.21
N GLY A 61 2.69 2.51 7.00
CA GLY A 61 2.78 1.32 7.83
C GLY A 61 2.56 0.03 7.03
N ASP A 62 1.62 -0.78 7.47
CA ASP A 62 1.27 -2.08 6.88
C ASP A 62 0.04 -2.02 5.95
N THR A 63 -0.30 -0.86 5.39
CA THR A 63 -1.40 -0.73 4.43
C THR A 63 -0.92 -0.93 3.00
N LEU A 64 -0.07 -0.04 2.49
CA LEU A 64 0.49 -0.11 1.12
C LEU A 64 1.96 -0.51 1.19
N PHE A 65 2.34 -1.55 0.47
CA PHE A 65 3.73 -1.96 0.29
C PHE A 65 4.20 -1.71 -1.14
N ALA A 66 5.52 -1.62 -1.33
CA ALA A 66 6.11 -1.60 -2.66
C ALA A 66 5.72 -2.86 -3.45
N GLY A 67 4.89 -2.67 -4.49
CA GLY A 67 4.32 -3.74 -5.33
C GLY A 67 3.28 -4.64 -4.65
N GLY A 68 2.75 -4.26 -3.48
CA GLY A 68 1.83 -5.09 -2.72
C GLY A 68 1.01 -4.32 -1.68
N CYS A 69 0.40 -5.05 -0.76
CA CYS A 69 -0.31 -4.49 0.40
C CYS A 69 -0.21 -5.43 1.60
N GLY A 70 -0.57 -4.93 2.77
CA GLY A 70 -0.63 -5.71 4.00
C GLY A 70 -1.63 -6.87 3.96
N ARG A 71 -1.45 -7.83 4.85
CA ARG A 71 -2.46 -8.84 5.14
C ARG A 71 -3.64 -8.21 5.88
N ILE A 72 -4.80 -8.83 5.75
CA ILE A 72 -5.98 -8.43 6.49
C ILE A 72 -6.04 -9.29 7.75
N PHE A 73 -5.82 -8.69 8.92
CA PHE A 73 -5.90 -9.40 10.19
C PHE A 73 -7.23 -9.15 10.91
N GLU A 74 -7.75 -7.92 10.86
CA GLU A 74 -8.93 -7.51 11.62
C GLU A 74 -10.04 -6.97 10.72
N GLY A 75 -9.69 -6.32 9.60
CA GLY A 75 -10.65 -5.77 8.64
C GLY A 75 -11.14 -6.80 7.62
N ASP A 76 -11.69 -6.30 6.55
CA ASP A 76 -12.12 -7.08 5.39
C ASP A 76 -11.56 -6.54 4.07
N ALA A 77 -11.81 -7.26 2.97
CA ALA A 77 -11.32 -6.90 1.65
C ALA A 77 -11.86 -5.54 1.15
N ARG A 78 -13.11 -5.22 1.46
CA ARG A 78 -13.74 -3.95 1.07
C ARG A 78 -13.10 -2.78 1.81
N MET A 79 -12.87 -2.95 3.10
CA MET A 79 -12.24 -1.95 3.96
C MET A 79 -10.79 -1.65 3.49
N MET A 80 -9.98 -2.70 3.32
CA MET A 80 -8.59 -2.55 2.88
C MET A 80 -8.50 -1.96 1.47
N HIS A 81 -9.38 -2.37 0.55
CA HIS A 81 -9.46 -1.79 -0.79
C HIS A 81 -9.78 -0.29 -0.75
N ALA A 82 -10.74 0.12 0.10
CA ALA A 82 -11.07 1.55 0.27
C ALA A 82 -9.89 2.34 0.84
N SER A 83 -9.16 1.80 1.81
CA SER A 83 -7.95 2.41 2.36
C SER A 83 -6.85 2.57 1.30
N LEU A 84 -6.62 1.55 0.49
CA LEU A 84 -5.68 1.61 -0.63
C LEU A 84 -6.10 2.62 -1.70
N ALA A 85 -7.39 2.69 -2.03
CA ALA A 85 -7.92 3.69 -2.97
C ALA A 85 -7.72 5.13 -2.46
N ARG A 86 -7.88 5.35 -1.14
CA ARG A 86 -7.59 6.63 -0.50
C ARG A 86 -6.11 7.02 -0.68
N LEU A 87 -5.19 6.10 -0.42
CA LEU A 87 -3.75 6.37 -0.61
C LEU A 87 -3.38 6.55 -2.08
N ALA A 88 -4.00 5.81 -2.98
CA ALA A 88 -3.79 5.90 -4.43
C ALA A 88 -4.25 7.25 -5.03
N ALA A 89 -5.15 7.97 -4.35
CA ALA A 89 -5.61 9.30 -4.75
C ALA A 89 -4.64 10.43 -4.38
N LEU A 90 -3.58 10.15 -3.62
CA LEU A 90 -2.53 11.13 -3.30
C LEU A 90 -1.74 11.53 -4.57
N PRO A 91 -1.02 12.67 -4.56
CA PRO A 91 -0.23 13.11 -5.71
C PRO A 91 0.71 12.00 -6.23
N ALA A 92 0.77 11.83 -7.53
CA ALA A 92 1.54 10.75 -8.18
C ALA A 92 3.04 10.74 -7.81
N THR A 93 3.60 11.91 -7.47
CA THR A 93 5.00 12.10 -7.05
C THR A 93 5.25 11.76 -5.59
N THR A 94 4.21 11.43 -4.80
CA THR A 94 4.34 11.10 -3.38
C THR A 94 5.26 9.91 -3.19
N SER A 95 6.33 10.08 -2.41
CA SER A 95 7.22 9.00 -1.98
C SER A 95 6.54 8.15 -0.90
N VAL A 96 6.51 6.83 -1.10
CA VAL A 96 5.80 5.88 -0.23
C VAL A 96 6.80 5.11 0.62
N TYR A 97 6.72 5.32 1.92
CA TYR A 97 7.51 4.62 2.94
C TYR A 97 6.60 3.64 3.69
N CYS A 98 6.79 2.37 3.47
CA CYS A 98 6.07 1.29 4.13
C CYS A 98 6.88 0.66 5.27
N ALA A 99 6.21 -0.10 6.15
CA ALA A 99 6.84 -0.68 7.33
C ALA A 99 7.87 -1.79 7.00
N HIS A 100 7.69 -2.51 5.90
CA HIS A 100 8.50 -3.67 5.55
C HIS A 100 8.94 -3.67 4.09
N GLU A 101 10.14 -4.17 3.83
CA GLU A 101 10.67 -4.32 2.48
C GLU A 101 10.38 -5.71 1.92
N TYR A 102 9.13 -5.92 1.48
CA TYR A 102 8.67 -7.16 0.83
C TYR A 102 8.69 -7.09 -0.70
N THR A 103 9.35 -6.09 -1.26
CA THR A 103 9.29 -5.69 -2.67
C THR A 103 9.51 -6.85 -3.64
N LEU A 104 10.60 -7.61 -3.52
CA LEU A 104 10.86 -8.71 -4.45
C LEU A 104 9.80 -9.80 -4.41
N SER A 105 9.31 -10.16 -3.21
CA SER A 105 8.22 -11.14 -3.06
C SER A 105 6.91 -10.62 -3.66
N ASN A 106 6.62 -9.33 -3.48
CA ASN A 106 5.43 -8.69 -4.02
C ASN A 106 5.49 -8.62 -5.54
N LEU A 107 6.64 -8.24 -6.12
CA LEU A 107 6.81 -8.15 -7.57
C LEU A 107 6.74 -9.53 -8.24
N ARG A 108 7.24 -10.60 -7.61
CA ARG A 108 7.02 -11.96 -8.12
C ARG A 108 5.53 -12.31 -8.23
N PHE A 109 4.76 -11.99 -7.19
CA PHE A 109 3.30 -12.17 -7.24
C PHE A 109 2.65 -11.27 -8.31
N ALA A 110 2.99 -10.00 -8.35
CA ALA A 110 2.47 -9.07 -9.35
C ALA A 110 2.72 -9.57 -10.78
N ARG A 111 3.89 -10.15 -11.05
CA ARG A 111 4.23 -10.78 -12.33
C ARG A 111 3.36 -12.00 -12.64
N ALA A 112 2.95 -12.77 -11.64
CA ALA A 112 2.00 -13.86 -11.84
C ALA A 112 0.61 -13.35 -12.22
N VAL A 113 0.23 -12.17 -11.73
CA VAL A 113 -1.06 -11.51 -12.05
C VAL A 113 -1.00 -10.83 -13.42
N GLU A 114 0.03 -10.04 -13.71
CA GLU A 114 0.17 -9.25 -14.94
C GLU A 114 1.49 -9.56 -15.68
N PRO A 115 1.67 -10.75 -16.26
CA PRO A 115 2.93 -11.16 -16.88
C PRO A 115 3.35 -10.30 -18.09
N GLN A 116 2.41 -9.61 -18.74
CA GLN A 116 2.65 -8.75 -19.89
C GLN A 116 2.85 -7.27 -19.55
N ASN A 117 2.80 -6.89 -18.27
CA ASN A 117 3.02 -5.51 -17.86
C ASN A 117 4.51 -5.14 -17.95
N ALA A 118 4.87 -4.38 -19.00
CA ALA A 118 6.27 -4.02 -19.27
C ALA A 118 6.88 -3.13 -18.19
N GLN A 119 6.08 -2.27 -17.53
CA GLN A 119 6.57 -1.43 -16.43
C GLN A 119 6.87 -2.27 -15.19
N LEU A 120 6.05 -3.27 -14.92
CA LEU A 120 6.28 -4.22 -13.83
C LEU A 120 7.54 -5.06 -14.06
N LEU A 121 7.80 -5.49 -15.30
CA LEU A 121 9.02 -6.21 -15.65
C LEU A 121 10.27 -5.37 -15.36
N ARG A 122 10.28 -4.11 -15.81
CA ARG A 122 11.39 -3.18 -15.54
C ARG A 122 11.57 -2.96 -14.04
N ARG A 123 10.48 -2.67 -13.33
CA ARG A 123 10.52 -2.48 -11.87
C ARG A 123 11.13 -3.69 -11.14
N GLN A 124 10.79 -4.90 -11.56
CA GLN A 124 11.36 -6.11 -10.98
C GLN A 124 12.88 -6.18 -11.20
N GLN A 125 13.34 -5.94 -12.43
CA GLN A 125 14.78 -5.92 -12.76
C GLN A 125 15.54 -4.86 -11.95
N ASP A 126 14.97 -3.65 -11.85
CA ASP A 126 15.55 -2.55 -11.06
C ASP A 126 15.64 -2.91 -9.56
N ALA A 127 14.58 -3.50 -9.00
CA ALA A 127 14.54 -3.92 -7.62
C ALA A 127 15.53 -5.06 -7.32
N GLU A 128 15.67 -6.02 -8.22
CA GLU A 128 16.66 -7.10 -8.12
C GLU A 128 18.08 -6.53 -8.14
N ALA A 129 18.39 -5.63 -9.07
CA ALA A 129 19.68 -4.96 -9.16
C ALA A 129 20.01 -4.11 -7.92
N LEU A 130 19.02 -3.40 -7.34
CA LEU A 130 19.20 -2.69 -6.07
C LEU A 130 19.58 -3.66 -4.95
N ARG A 131 18.82 -4.76 -4.81
CA ARG A 131 19.07 -5.75 -3.75
C ARG A 131 20.41 -6.49 -3.90
N GLU A 132 20.86 -6.74 -5.13
CA GLU A 132 22.21 -7.29 -5.39
C GLU A 132 23.33 -6.37 -4.88
N ARG A 133 23.10 -5.05 -4.91
CA ARG A 133 24.05 -4.06 -4.35
C ARG A 133 23.84 -3.77 -2.86
N GLY A 134 22.87 -4.44 -2.21
CA GLY A 134 22.52 -4.18 -0.82
C GLY A 134 21.74 -2.88 -0.61
N GLU A 135 21.26 -2.25 -1.68
CA GLU A 135 20.51 -0.99 -1.64
C GLU A 135 19.00 -1.24 -1.37
N PRO A 136 18.32 -0.32 -0.67
CA PRO A 136 16.89 -0.44 -0.39
C PRO A 136 16.04 -0.22 -1.65
N THR A 137 14.88 -0.87 -1.72
CA THR A 137 13.86 -0.68 -2.78
C THR A 137 12.73 0.26 -2.34
N VAL A 138 12.79 0.78 -1.12
CA VAL A 138 11.88 1.76 -0.53
C VAL A 138 12.67 3.08 -0.37
N PRO A 139 12.09 4.25 -0.68
CA PRO A 139 10.68 4.46 -1.00
C PRO A 139 10.29 4.09 -2.43
N SER A 140 9.00 3.76 -2.60
CA SER A 140 8.34 3.72 -3.89
C SER A 140 7.69 5.07 -4.20
N THR A 141 6.85 5.16 -5.24
CA THR A 141 6.00 6.34 -5.48
C THR A 141 4.57 5.91 -5.81
N ILE A 142 3.60 6.78 -5.55
CA ILE A 142 2.20 6.51 -5.93
C ILE A 142 2.08 6.22 -7.43
N ALA A 143 2.78 6.96 -8.29
CA ALA A 143 2.80 6.69 -9.73
C ALA A 143 3.27 5.26 -10.04
N LEU A 144 4.35 4.81 -9.41
CA LEU A 144 4.91 3.48 -9.64
C LEU A 144 3.98 2.37 -9.11
N GLU A 145 3.34 2.61 -7.98
CA GLU A 145 2.34 1.68 -7.43
C GLU A 145 1.11 1.57 -8.34
N LEU A 146 0.55 2.69 -8.82
CA LEU A 146 -0.56 2.69 -9.77
C LEU A 146 -0.23 1.96 -11.08
N ALA A 147 1.02 2.00 -11.50
CA ALA A 147 1.47 1.36 -12.73
C ALA A 147 1.71 -0.15 -12.61
N THR A 148 2.04 -0.65 -11.40
CA THR A 148 2.64 -1.98 -11.24
C THR A 148 2.09 -2.82 -10.08
N ASN A 149 1.36 -2.22 -9.13
CA ASN A 149 0.83 -2.92 -7.97
C ASN A 149 -0.55 -3.49 -8.28
N PRO A 150 -0.75 -4.83 -8.33
CA PRO A 150 -2.02 -5.43 -8.71
C PRO A 150 -3.17 -5.08 -7.76
N PHE A 151 -2.87 -4.75 -6.51
CA PHE A 151 -3.86 -4.36 -5.51
C PHE A 151 -4.41 -2.94 -5.72
N LEU A 152 -3.69 -2.06 -6.41
CA LEU A 152 -4.16 -0.74 -6.86
C LEU A 152 -4.73 -0.78 -8.29
N ARG A 153 -4.70 -1.94 -8.93
CA ARG A 153 -5.08 -2.15 -10.34
C ARG A 153 -6.29 -3.08 -10.50
N CYS A 154 -7.07 -3.27 -9.44
CA CYS A 154 -8.22 -4.19 -9.44
C CYS A 154 -9.29 -3.82 -10.50
N GLY A 155 -9.36 -2.56 -10.93
CA GLY A 155 -10.21 -2.10 -12.03
C GLY A 155 -9.65 -2.36 -13.45
N GLN A 156 -8.38 -2.70 -13.59
CA GLN A 156 -7.78 -2.94 -14.90
C GLN A 156 -8.27 -4.26 -15.51
N ALA A 157 -8.57 -4.21 -16.81
CA ALA A 157 -9.12 -5.38 -17.54
C ALA A 157 -8.24 -6.62 -17.41
N THR A 158 -6.91 -6.47 -17.43
CA THR A 158 -5.95 -7.56 -17.26
C THR A 158 -6.05 -8.22 -15.90
N VAL A 159 -6.10 -7.45 -14.82
CA VAL A 159 -6.23 -7.95 -13.44
C VAL A 159 -7.60 -8.61 -13.24
N ARG A 160 -8.68 -7.97 -13.71
CA ARG A 160 -10.03 -8.53 -13.65
C ARG A 160 -10.14 -9.86 -14.37
N ALA A 161 -9.59 -9.97 -15.58
CA ALA A 161 -9.62 -11.21 -16.35
C ALA A 161 -8.94 -12.38 -15.63
N VAL A 162 -7.77 -12.14 -15.03
CA VAL A 162 -7.04 -13.14 -14.25
C VAL A 162 -7.83 -13.53 -12.98
N ALA A 163 -8.43 -12.54 -12.32
CA ALA A 163 -9.28 -12.79 -11.14
C ALA A 163 -10.51 -13.63 -11.51
N THR A 164 -11.23 -13.27 -12.56
CA THR A 164 -12.40 -13.99 -13.08
C THR A 164 -12.04 -15.43 -13.46
N GLN A 165 -10.92 -15.62 -14.16
CA GLN A 165 -10.44 -16.96 -14.52
C GLN A 165 -10.15 -17.80 -13.28
N ARG A 166 -9.52 -17.20 -12.25
CA ARG A 166 -9.17 -17.90 -11.02
C ARG A 166 -10.39 -18.21 -10.15
N ALA A 167 -11.37 -17.31 -10.11
CA ALA A 167 -12.64 -17.51 -9.40
C ALA A 167 -13.55 -18.53 -10.09
N GLY A 168 -13.41 -18.74 -11.40
CA GLY A 168 -14.34 -19.53 -12.22
C GLY A 168 -15.71 -18.87 -12.42
N MET A 169 -15.83 -17.58 -12.05
CA MET A 169 -17.06 -16.79 -12.18
C MET A 169 -16.73 -15.31 -12.31
N GLU A 170 -17.67 -14.53 -12.83
CA GLU A 170 -17.52 -13.08 -12.92
C GLU A 170 -17.59 -12.44 -11.53
N LEU A 171 -16.72 -11.46 -11.27
CA LEU A 171 -16.65 -10.72 -10.03
C LEU A 171 -17.37 -9.37 -10.19
N ALA A 172 -18.24 -9.03 -9.24
CA ALA A 172 -19.14 -7.88 -9.35
C ALA A 172 -18.40 -6.52 -9.26
N GLY A 173 -17.30 -6.46 -8.50
CA GLY A 173 -16.61 -5.18 -8.27
C GLY A 173 -15.13 -5.31 -7.95
N GLU A 174 -14.45 -4.16 -7.88
CA GLU A 174 -13.00 -4.10 -7.61
C GLU A 174 -12.63 -4.65 -6.23
N SER A 175 -13.49 -4.48 -5.22
CA SER A 175 -13.25 -5.02 -3.88
C SER A 175 -13.29 -6.55 -3.84
N GLU A 176 -14.10 -7.19 -4.71
CA GLU A 176 -14.10 -8.66 -4.84
C GLU A 176 -12.86 -9.15 -5.57
N VAL A 177 -12.44 -8.43 -6.64
CA VAL A 177 -11.17 -8.68 -7.33
C VAL A 177 -10.01 -8.56 -6.34
N PHE A 178 -9.99 -7.50 -5.54
CA PHE A 178 -8.99 -7.28 -4.49
C PHE A 178 -8.98 -8.44 -3.48
N GLY A 179 -10.13 -8.84 -2.97
CA GLY A 179 -10.26 -9.93 -1.99
C GLY A 179 -9.70 -11.25 -2.52
N LEU A 180 -10.02 -11.59 -3.78
CA LEU A 180 -9.47 -12.76 -4.44
C LEU A 180 -7.95 -12.68 -4.60
N MET A 181 -7.43 -11.52 -5.04
CA MET A 181 -5.99 -11.30 -5.19
C MET A 181 -5.27 -11.41 -3.83
N ARG A 182 -5.88 -10.88 -2.76
CA ARG A 182 -5.30 -10.95 -1.41
C ARG A 182 -5.24 -12.39 -0.91
N SER A 183 -6.32 -13.13 -1.04
CA SER A 183 -6.35 -14.58 -0.70
C SER A 183 -5.32 -15.36 -1.52
N TRP A 184 -5.24 -15.11 -2.83
CA TRP A 184 -4.23 -15.77 -3.66
C TRP A 184 -2.80 -15.45 -3.21
N LYS A 185 -2.52 -14.18 -2.86
CA LYS A 185 -1.19 -13.78 -2.37
C LYS A 185 -0.84 -14.44 -1.03
N ASP A 186 -1.82 -14.74 -0.19
CA ASP A 186 -1.57 -15.40 1.11
C ASP A 186 -1.04 -16.83 0.93
N ASP A 187 -1.50 -17.50 -0.13
CA ASP A 187 -1.09 -18.88 -0.49
C ASP A 187 0.07 -18.92 -1.51
N TYR A 188 0.50 -17.76 -2.05
CA TYR A 188 1.51 -17.69 -3.11
C TYR A 188 2.92 -17.87 -2.54
N ARG A 189 3.65 -18.86 -3.06
CA ARG A 189 5.02 -19.22 -2.65
C ARG A 189 6.06 -18.89 -3.71
#